data_800e7f59316d8a3c78e1318ab626d7cc
#
_entry.id   800e7f59316d8a3c78e1318ab626d7cc
#
_cell.length_a   1.000
_cell.length_b   1.000
_cell.length_c   1.000
_cell.angle_alpha   90.00
_cell.angle_beta   90.00
_cell.angle_gamma   90.00
#
_symmetry.space_group_name_H-M   'P 1'
#
loop_
_entity.id
_entity.type
_entity.pdbx_description
1 polymer ?
#
loop_
_entity_poly.entity_id
_entity_poly.type
_entity_poly.pdbx_seq_one_letter_code
_entity_poly.pdbx_strand_id
1 'polypeptide(L)'
;MVTRTRRRSRAVLATAAVSLIALTAACTPEQFQSWWVEGGRAPLSEPELSTLAGVATRYWDEIFREGRFTYEVQPIDAALAARMTPTSWRPGCPVGLEQLRYVRVAYMRFDGTEQIGELVVDGGVAVYLGRVFKVLWDEDVRFERMQLVDDFGGDDGASMAANNTSAFNCRAVAGTSTWSQHSFGTAIDINPVQNPYVSGATVDPPAGAAYLDRGNVRPGMLVTDGVGVSVFRFIGWGWGGDWRSAKDYQHMSRSGT
;
A
#
# COMPACT_ATOMS: atom_id res chain seq x y z
N MET A 1 11.61 -10.37 39.51
CA MET A 1 10.27 -9.94 39.94
C MET A 1 10.21 -8.41 39.86
N VAL A 2 9.80 -7.84 38.80
CA VAL A 2 9.15 -6.53 38.66
C VAL A 2 8.45 -6.50 37.30
N THR A 3 7.17 -6.83 37.32
CA THR A 3 6.20 -6.50 36.27
C THR A 3 5.79 -5.05 36.45
N ARG A 4 6.06 -4.18 35.46
CA ARG A 4 5.46 -2.83 35.42
C ARG A 4 5.05 -2.44 34.01
N THR A 5 3.77 -2.64 33.75
CA THR A 5 2.77 -1.71 33.24
C THR A 5 2.98 -1.08 31.85
N ARG A 6 2.48 -1.79 30.83
CA ARG A 6 2.12 -1.23 29.50
C ARG A 6 0.69 -0.66 29.47
N ARG A 7 0.23 0.02 30.54
CA ARG A 7 -1.16 0.53 30.64
C ARG A 7 -1.34 2.04 30.48
N ARG A 8 -0.29 2.82 30.16
CA ARG A 8 -0.42 4.29 30.06
C ARG A 8 -0.45 4.88 28.64
N SER A 9 -0.23 4.08 27.60
CA SER A 9 -0.20 4.61 26.23
C SER A 9 -1.58 4.70 25.54
N ARG A 10 -2.60 3.98 26.04
CA ARG A 10 -3.93 3.97 25.41
C ARG A 10 -4.78 5.23 25.65
N ALA A 11 -4.52 5.97 26.69
CA ALA A 11 -5.31 7.18 27.02
C ALA A 11 -4.84 8.44 26.25
N VAL A 12 -3.59 8.49 25.81
CA VAL A 12 -3.05 9.63 25.04
C VAL A 12 -3.43 9.53 23.56
N LEU A 13 -3.54 8.32 23.03
CA LEU A 13 -3.95 8.08 21.64
C LEU A 13 -5.43 8.44 21.38
N ALA A 14 -6.31 8.28 22.37
CA ALA A 14 -7.72 8.66 22.25
C ALA A 14 -7.91 10.18 22.13
N THR A 15 -7.06 10.98 22.76
CA THR A 15 -7.14 12.45 22.70
C THR A 15 -6.56 13.01 21.41
N ALA A 16 -5.53 12.40 20.83
CA ALA A 16 -5.00 12.78 19.52
C ALA A 16 -5.95 12.45 18.37
N ALA A 17 -6.65 11.31 18.43
CA ALA A 17 -7.65 10.93 17.45
C ALA A 17 -8.86 11.89 17.42
N VAL A 18 -9.29 12.41 18.57
CA VAL A 18 -10.39 13.38 18.66
C VAL A 18 -9.98 14.75 18.10
N SER A 19 -8.73 15.16 18.22
CA SER A 19 -8.24 16.42 17.62
C SER A 19 -8.07 16.33 16.09
N LEU A 20 -7.84 15.15 15.53
CA LEU A 20 -7.82 14.92 14.07
C LEU A 20 -9.23 15.07 13.45
N ILE A 21 -10.27 14.70 14.16
CA ILE A 21 -11.67 14.85 13.72
C ILE A 21 -12.07 16.33 13.69
N ALA A 22 -11.48 17.18 14.51
CA ALA A 22 -11.80 18.60 14.57
C ALA A 22 -11.17 19.44 13.44
N LEU A 23 -10.11 18.98 12.79
CA LEU A 23 -9.48 19.66 11.64
C LEU A 23 -10.04 19.18 10.28
N THR A 24 -10.78 18.07 10.25
CA THR A 24 -11.56 17.60 9.10
C THR A 24 -12.98 18.14 9.10
N ALA A 25 -13.35 18.97 10.05
CA ALA A 25 -14.70 19.55 10.18
C ALA A 25 -15.09 20.57 9.09
N ALA A 26 -14.21 20.81 8.09
CA ALA A 26 -14.53 21.61 6.92
C ALA A 26 -14.99 20.78 5.69
N CYS A 27 -14.81 19.46 5.69
CA CYS A 27 -15.35 18.58 4.65
C CYS A 27 -15.98 17.35 5.30
N THR A 28 -17.23 17.07 4.98
CA THR A 28 -17.87 15.80 5.37
C THR A 28 -17.19 14.64 4.65
N PRO A 29 -17.22 13.40 5.19
CA PRO A 29 -16.72 12.21 4.49
C PRO A 29 -17.32 12.06 3.08
N GLU A 30 -18.56 12.48 2.88
CA GLU A 30 -19.27 12.49 1.59
C GLU A 30 -18.70 13.54 0.62
N GLN A 31 -18.35 14.72 1.10
CA GLN A 31 -17.70 15.76 0.29
C GLN A 31 -16.27 15.34 -0.09
N PHE A 32 -15.56 14.68 0.79
CA PHE A 32 -14.24 14.11 0.49
C PHE A 32 -14.36 12.95 -0.51
N GLN A 33 -15.37 12.10 -0.39
CA GLN A 33 -15.65 10.99 -1.28
C GLN A 33 -16.13 11.44 -2.66
N SER A 34 -17.01 12.45 -2.75
CA SER A 34 -17.48 13.02 -4.02
C SER A 34 -16.35 13.71 -4.78
N TRP A 35 -15.47 14.42 -4.09
CA TRP A 35 -14.29 15.06 -4.69
C TRP A 35 -13.32 14.02 -5.30
N TRP A 36 -13.25 12.82 -4.73
CA TRP A 36 -12.45 11.70 -5.24
C TRP A 36 -13.11 10.91 -6.37
N VAL A 37 -14.42 10.68 -6.29
CA VAL A 37 -15.17 9.83 -7.23
C VAL A 37 -15.44 10.56 -8.57
N GLU A 38 -15.63 11.87 -8.53
CA GLU A 38 -15.98 12.65 -9.73
C GLU A 38 -14.77 13.03 -10.61
N GLY A 39 -13.56 12.62 -10.26
CA GLY A 39 -12.37 12.93 -11.07
C GLY A 39 -12.13 14.44 -11.22
N GLY A 40 -12.81 15.24 -10.41
CA GLY A 40 -12.79 16.69 -10.43
C GLY A 40 -11.45 17.24 -10.01
N ARG A 41 -10.53 17.33 -10.96
CA ARG A 41 -9.38 18.22 -10.86
C ARG A 41 -9.86 19.65 -10.98
N ALA A 42 -10.43 20.21 -9.92
CA ALA A 42 -10.32 21.64 -9.74
C ALA A 42 -8.83 21.88 -9.44
N PRO A 43 -8.09 22.60 -10.27
CA PRO A 43 -6.72 22.93 -9.96
C PRO A 43 -6.73 23.76 -8.68
N LEU A 44 -6.20 23.19 -7.57
CA LEU A 44 -5.88 24.00 -6.42
C LEU A 44 -4.91 25.09 -6.87
N SER A 45 -5.13 26.30 -6.45
CA SER A 45 -4.21 27.40 -6.75
C SER A 45 -2.84 27.11 -6.09
N GLU A 46 -1.75 27.60 -6.68
CA GLU A 46 -0.39 27.45 -6.15
C GLU A 46 -0.28 27.78 -4.64
N PRO A 47 -0.94 28.84 -4.09
CA PRO A 47 -0.99 29.11 -2.67
C PRO A 47 -1.68 28.03 -1.84
N GLU A 48 -2.74 27.38 -2.36
CA GLU A 48 -3.45 26.31 -1.66
C GLU A 48 -2.61 25.03 -1.64
N LEU A 49 -1.94 24.69 -2.76
CA LEU A 49 -0.98 23.58 -2.84
C LEU A 49 0.20 23.80 -1.91
N SER A 50 0.74 25.02 -1.86
CA SER A 50 1.84 25.39 -0.95
C SER A 50 1.42 25.32 0.53
N THR A 51 0.21 25.76 0.84
CA THR A 51 -0.36 25.70 2.20
C THR A 51 -0.61 24.24 2.62
N LEU A 52 -1.22 23.44 1.75
CA LEU A 52 -1.45 22.02 2.00
C LEU A 52 -0.14 21.24 2.09
N ALA A 53 0.83 21.53 1.24
CA ALA A 53 2.16 20.92 1.31
C ALA A 53 2.87 21.31 2.61
N GLY A 54 2.79 22.57 3.04
CA GLY A 54 3.39 23.05 4.29
C GLY A 54 2.71 22.49 5.54
N VAL A 55 1.39 22.30 5.52
CA VAL A 55 0.64 21.63 6.59
C VAL A 55 0.95 20.12 6.57
N ALA A 56 0.94 19.50 5.40
CA ALA A 56 1.29 18.09 5.25
C ALA A 56 2.71 17.85 5.76
N THR A 57 3.71 18.63 5.33
CA THR A 57 5.11 18.44 5.74
C THR A 57 5.27 18.56 7.26
N ARG A 58 4.66 19.57 7.90
CA ARG A 58 4.73 19.73 9.38
C ARG A 58 4.03 18.60 10.12
N TYR A 59 2.89 18.16 9.64
CA TYR A 59 2.13 17.04 10.21
C TYR A 59 2.87 15.72 10.05
N TRP A 60 3.53 15.52 8.89
CA TRP A 60 4.38 14.37 8.64
C TRP A 60 5.62 14.35 9.52
N ASP A 61 6.30 15.48 9.68
CA ASP A 61 7.45 15.61 10.59
C ASP A 61 7.09 15.27 12.04
N GLU A 62 5.86 15.56 12.47
CA GLU A 62 5.39 15.27 13.82
C GLU A 62 5.05 13.79 14.01
N ILE A 63 4.36 13.17 13.03
CA ILE A 63 4.02 11.73 13.04
C ILE A 63 5.26 10.87 12.94
N PHE A 64 6.25 11.27 12.13
CA PHE A 64 7.47 10.48 11.92
C PHE A 64 8.57 10.71 12.98
N ARG A 65 8.42 11.72 13.85
CA ARG A 65 9.36 11.94 14.97
C ARG A 65 9.12 11.05 16.19
N GLU A 66 7.94 10.49 16.33
CA GLU A 66 7.61 9.59 17.44
C GLU A 66 7.73 8.13 17.01
N GLY A 67 8.94 7.59 16.91
CA GLY A 67 9.16 6.16 16.72
C GLY A 67 10.09 5.78 15.56
N ARG A 68 10.34 4.49 15.42
CA ARG A 68 11.24 3.89 14.41
C ARG A 68 10.61 3.74 13.01
N PHE A 69 9.36 4.17 12.82
CA PHE A 69 8.72 4.14 11.50
C PHE A 69 9.34 5.19 10.59
N THR A 70 9.76 4.77 9.40
CA THR A 70 10.25 5.65 8.34
C THR A 70 9.44 5.44 7.07
N TYR A 71 9.19 6.54 6.36
CA TYR A 71 8.55 6.53 5.06
C TYR A 71 9.15 7.65 4.21
N GLU A 72 9.85 7.29 3.15
CA GLU A 72 10.54 8.22 2.27
C GLU A 72 9.99 8.11 0.85
N VAL A 73 9.76 9.23 0.19
CA VAL A 73 9.28 9.31 -1.19
C VAL A 73 10.30 10.07 -2.03
N GLN A 74 10.77 9.47 -3.09
CA GLN A 74 11.80 10.04 -3.96
C GLN A 74 11.37 9.94 -5.43
N PRO A 75 11.82 10.85 -6.31
CA PRO A 75 11.72 10.65 -7.74
C PRO A 75 12.50 9.40 -8.17
N ILE A 76 12.14 8.83 -9.31
CA ILE A 76 12.96 7.78 -9.95
C ILE A 76 14.22 8.44 -10.49
N ASP A 77 15.37 8.15 -9.89
CA ASP A 77 16.67 8.62 -10.37
C ASP A 77 17.20 7.73 -11.52
N ALA A 78 18.33 8.13 -12.10
CA ALA A 78 18.93 7.42 -13.23
C ALA A 78 19.39 5.99 -12.88
N ALA A 79 19.83 5.75 -11.65
CA ALA A 79 20.27 4.42 -11.21
C ALA A 79 19.08 3.48 -11.05
N LEU A 80 18.00 3.96 -10.43
CA LEU A 80 16.76 3.19 -10.28
C LEU A 80 16.09 2.98 -11.64
N ALA A 81 16.05 4.00 -12.51
CA ALA A 81 15.55 3.86 -13.87
C ALA A 81 16.29 2.75 -14.64
N ALA A 82 17.61 2.67 -14.50
CA ALA A 82 18.42 1.61 -15.11
C ALA A 82 18.11 0.22 -14.51
N ARG A 83 17.83 0.11 -13.19
CA ARG A 83 17.42 -1.14 -12.53
C ARG A 83 16.06 -1.61 -13.04
N MET A 84 15.12 -0.70 -13.26
CA MET A 84 13.75 -0.99 -13.71
C MET A 84 13.67 -1.30 -15.20
N THR A 85 14.62 -0.82 -16.03
CA THR A 85 14.54 -0.93 -17.49
C THR A 85 15.46 -2.04 -18.02
N PRO A 86 14.97 -2.96 -18.87
CA PRO A 86 13.60 -3.09 -19.41
C PRO A 86 12.70 -4.01 -18.57
N THR A 87 13.02 -4.27 -17.32
CA THR A 87 12.44 -5.29 -16.46
C THR A 87 10.99 -4.95 -16.08
N SER A 88 10.79 -4.13 -15.05
CA SER A 88 9.45 -3.72 -14.62
C SER A 88 8.91 -2.55 -15.43
N TRP A 89 9.76 -1.75 -16.05
CA TRP A 89 9.38 -0.63 -16.91
C TRP A 89 10.06 -0.70 -18.28
N ARG A 90 9.34 -0.29 -19.32
CA ARG A 90 9.87 -0.18 -20.70
C ARG A 90 9.08 0.87 -21.50
N PRO A 91 9.62 1.39 -22.60
CA PRO A 91 8.85 2.21 -23.52
C PRO A 91 7.56 1.50 -23.96
N GLY A 92 6.43 2.22 -23.90
CA GLY A 92 5.10 1.67 -24.17
C GLY A 92 4.29 1.31 -22.91
N CYS A 93 4.87 1.40 -21.70
CA CYS A 93 4.12 1.35 -20.46
C CYS A 93 3.12 2.52 -20.38
N PRO A 94 1.98 2.35 -19.69
CA PRO A 94 0.93 3.38 -19.66
C PRO A 94 1.33 4.64 -18.88
N VAL A 95 2.39 4.56 -18.07
CA VAL A 95 2.95 5.71 -17.31
C VAL A 95 4.45 5.83 -17.53
N GLY A 96 4.95 7.07 -17.56
CA GLY A 96 6.37 7.36 -17.62
C GLY A 96 7.01 7.30 -16.22
N LEU A 97 8.35 7.17 -16.20
CA LEU A 97 9.12 7.13 -14.94
C LEU A 97 8.96 8.43 -14.13
N GLU A 98 8.73 9.55 -14.78
CA GLU A 98 8.52 10.87 -14.14
C GLU A 98 7.22 10.93 -13.32
N GLN A 99 6.23 10.09 -13.65
CA GLN A 99 4.96 9.98 -12.94
C GLN A 99 5.09 9.07 -11.69
N LEU A 100 6.10 8.22 -11.66
CA LEU A 100 6.34 7.28 -10.59
C LEU A 100 7.18 7.88 -9.46
N ARG A 101 7.06 7.28 -8.29
CA ARG A 101 7.89 7.58 -7.10
C ARG A 101 8.43 6.29 -6.52
N TYR A 102 9.69 6.36 -6.13
CA TYR A 102 10.33 5.36 -5.31
C TYR A 102 10.01 5.62 -3.84
N VAL A 103 9.53 4.58 -3.17
CA VAL A 103 9.14 4.62 -1.77
C VAL A 103 10.02 3.66 -0.99
N ARG A 104 10.61 4.16 0.09
CA ARG A 104 11.25 3.35 1.12
C ARG A 104 10.42 3.40 2.38
N VAL A 105 10.04 2.25 2.93
CA VAL A 105 9.11 2.20 4.04
C VAL A 105 9.53 1.15 5.08
N ALA A 106 9.51 1.54 6.35
CA ALA A 106 9.73 0.60 7.44
C ALA A 106 8.56 -0.38 7.55
N TYR A 107 8.87 -1.65 7.71
CA TYR A 107 7.90 -2.71 7.95
C TYR A 107 8.40 -3.73 8.96
N MET A 108 7.47 -4.45 9.59
CA MET A 108 7.75 -5.48 10.56
C MET A 108 7.65 -6.87 9.91
N ARG A 109 8.69 -7.69 10.02
CA ARG A 109 8.67 -9.06 9.52
C ARG A 109 7.92 -10.01 10.45
N PHE A 110 7.61 -11.23 9.94
CA PHE A 110 6.97 -12.28 10.75
C PHE A 110 7.83 -12.71 11.96
N ASP A 111 9.14 -12.62 11.85
CA ASP A 111 10.06 -12.92 12.94
C ASP A 111 10.20 -11.78 13.97
N GLY A 112 9.52 -10.67 13.77
CA GLY A 112 9.56 -9.50 14.64
C GLY A 112 10.73 -8.56 14.37
N THR A 113 11.52 -8.78 13.33
CA THR A 113 12.58 -7.86 12.93
C THR A 113 12.04 -6.71 12.07
N GLU A 114 12.60 -5.52 12.26
CA GLU A 114 12.30 -4.34 11.46
C GLU A 114 13.15 -4.34 10.19
N GLN A 115 12.55 -3.98 9.07
CA GLN A 115 13.22 -3.86 7.77
C GLN A 115 12.76 -2.60 7.05
N ILE A 116 13.52 -2.17 6.06
CA ILE A 116 13.12 -1.14 5.09
C ILE A 116 12.78 -1.82 3.78
N GLY A 117 11.55 -1.64 3.34
CA GLY A 117 11.05 -2.14 2.06
C GLY A 117 11.17 -1.09 0.96
N GLU A 118 11.05 -1.57 -0.27
CA GLU A 118 11.09 -0.79 -1.49
C GLU A 118 9.82 -1.00 -2.30
N LEU A 119 9.17 0.09 -2.71
CA LEU A 119 8.05 0.09 -3.63
C LEU A 119 8.23 1.17 -4.68
N VAL A 120 7.67 0.95 -5.86
CA VAL A 120 7.48 2.00 -6.86
C VAL A 120 5.99 2.17 -7.07
N VAL A 121 5.49 3.40 -6.95
CA VAL A 121 4.07 3.72 -7.04
C VAL A 121 3.83 5.01 -7.82
N ASP A 122 2.60 5.26 -8.25
CA ASP A 122 2.20 6.55 -8.84
C ASP A 122 2.40 7.70 -7.85
N GLY A 123 2.90 8.85 -8.33
CA GLY A 123 3.17 10.01 -7.49
C GLY A 123 1.95 10.57 -6.79
N GLY A 124 0.77 10.43 -7.38
CA GLY A 124 -0.48 10.89 -6.80
C GLY A 124 -0.97 10.06 -5.62
N VAL A 125 -0.49 8.80 -5.48
CA VAL A 125 -0.88 7.93 -4.35
C VAL A 125 0.21 7.80 -3.28
N ALA A 126 1.47 8.12 -3.63
CA ALA A 126 2.61 7.91 -2.74
C ALA A 126 2.42 8.52 -1.34
N VAL A 127 1.91 9.76 -1.26
CA VAL A 127 1.70 10.46 0.03
C VAL A 127 0.66 9.76 0.90
N TYR A 128 -0.43 9.28 0.29
CA TYR A 128 -1.50 8.60 1.04
C TYR A 128 -1.08 7.23 1.55
N LEU A 129 -0.25 6.52 0.78
CA LEU A 129 0.30 5.24 1.19
C LEU A 129 1.18 5.34 2.44
N GLY A 130 1.84 6.47 2.68
CA GLY A 130 2.57 6.69 3.92
C GLY A 130 1.68 6.57 5.16
N ARG A 131 0.44 7.09 5.10
CA ARG A 131 -0.54 6.94 6.18
C ARG A 131 -0.99 5.49 6.33
N VAL A 132 -1.23 4.82 5.21
CA VAL A 132 -1.59 3.40 5.22
C VAL A 132 -0.51 2.59 5.93
N PHE A 133 0.74 2.70 5.48
CA PHE A 133 1.84 1.95 6.06
C PHE A 133 2.11 2.31 7.53
N LYS A 134 1.90 3.59 7.94
CA LYS A 134 1.98 3.98 9.35
C LYS A 134 0.95 3.26 10.21
N VAL A 135 -0.31 3.17 9.75
CA VAL A 135 -1.35 2.41 10.46
C VAL A 135 -1.00 0.92 10.50
N LEU A 136 -0.54 0.33 9.37
CA LEU A 136 -0.13 -1.07 9.33
C LEU A 136 1.03 -1.37 10.29
N TRP A 137 1.97 -0.43 10.43
CA TRP A 137 3.06 -0.50 11.40
C TRP A 137 2.56 -0.44 12.84
N ASP A 138 1.70 0.51 13.18
CA ASP A 138 1.17 0.72 14.53
C ASP A 138 0.31 -0.46 15.00
N GLU A 139 -0.42 -1.11 14.07
CA GLU A 139 -1.28 -2.26 14.31
C GLU A 139 -0.53 -3.60 14.16
N ASP A 140 0.80 -3.55 14.05
CA ASP A 140 1.67 -4.72 13.99
C ASP A 140 1.35 -5.69 12.83
N VAL A 141 0.93 -5.15 11.69
CA VAL A 141 0.73 -5.95 10.47
C VAL A 141 2.07 -6.42 9.94
N ARG A 142 2.19 -7.73 9.71
CA ARG A 142 3.45 -8.38 9.34
C ARG A 142 3.58 -8.58 7.84
N PHE A 143 4.80 -8.39 7.36
CA PHE A 143 5.18 -8.63 5.97
C PHE A 143 6.36 -9.58 5.92
N GLU A 144 6.39 -10.50 4.95
CA GLU A 144 7.56 -11.36 4.76
C GLU A 144 8.67 -10.58 4.07
N ARG A 145 8.32 -9.86 3.02
CA ARG A 145 9.26 -9.19 2.12
C ARG A 145 8.57 -8.00 1.45
N MET A 146 9.36 -7.00 1.09
CA MET A 146 8.89 -5.84 0.33
C MET A 146 10.05 -5.33 -0.54
N GLN A 147 10.08 -5.78 -1.79
CA GLN A 147 11.15 -5.52 -2.76
C GLN A 147 10.55 -5.17 -4.12
N LEU A 148 11.32 -4.50 -4.98
CA LEU A 148 10.90 -4.27 -6.35
C LEU A 148 10.79 -5.61 -7.09
N VAL A 149 9.83 -5.70 -8.02
CA VAL A 149 9.69 -6.92 -8.86
C VAL A 149 10.92 -7.13 -9.77
N ASP A 150 11.73 -6.10 -9.95
CA ASP A 150 13.01 -6.14 -10.66
C ASP A 150 14.00 -7.13 -10.04
N ASP A 151 13.96 -7.33 -8.72
CA ASP A 151 14.78 -8.33 -8.01
C ASP A 151 14.37 -9.77 -8.33
N PHE A 152 13.21 -9.94 -8.96
CA PHE A 152 12.67 -11.20 -9.47
C PHE A 152 12.66 -11.24 -11.01
N GLY A 153 13.44 -10.37 -11.66
CA GLY A 153 13.51 -10.29 -13.12
C GLY A 153 12.22 -9.79 -13.78
N GLY A 154 11.35 -9.09 -13.05
CA GLY A 154 10.03 -8.65 -13.53
C GLY A 154 8.98 -9.78 -13.56
N ASP A 155 9.33 -10.96 -13.09
CA ASP A 155 8.44 -12.13 -13.03
C ASP A 155 7.53 -12.04 -11.81
N ASP A 156 6.25 -11.82 -12.07
CA ASP A 156 5.20 -11.69 -11.08
C ASP A 156 5.02 -12.98 -10.27
N GLY A 157 5.06 -14.14 -10.94
CA GLY A 157 4.94 -15.45 -10.30
C GLY A 157 6.11 -15.73 -9.34
N ALA A 158 7.33 -15.40 -9.76
CA ALA A 158 8.51 -15.53 -8.89
C ALA A 158 8.42 -14.59 -7.67
N SER A 159 7.96 -13.36 -7.87
CA SER A 159 7.70 -12.40 -6.80
C SER A 159 6.65 -12.91 -5.81
N MET A 160 5.51 -13.39 -6.31
CA MET A 160 4.45 -13.97 -5.47
C MET A 160 4.92 -15.22 -4.71
N ALA A 161 5.64 -16.14 -5.38
CA ALA A 161 6.18 -17.34 -4.76
C ALA A 161 7.18 -17.04 -3.63
N ALA A 162 7.92 -15.93 -3.74
CA ALA A 162 8.81 -15.43 -2.70
C ALA A 162 8.07 -14.69 -1.57
N ASN A 163 6.75 -14.65 -1.58
CA ASN A 163 5.90 -13.91 -0.64
C ASN A 163 6.24 -12.42 -0.59
N ASN A 164 6.51 -11.83 -1.74
CA ASN A 164 6.94 -10.45 -1.88
C ASN A 164 5.75 -9.50 -1.98
N THR A 165 5.65 -8.55 -1.06
CA THR A 165 4.76 -7.40 -1.20
C THR A 165 5.34 -6.48 -2.28
N SER A 166 4.57 -6.20 -3.34
CA SER A 166 5.04 -5.48 -4.52
C SER A 166 4.00 -4.49 -5.04
N ALA A 167 4.43 -3.51 -5.84
CA ALA A 167 3.55 -2.50 -6.40
C ALA A 167 3.68 -2.39 -7.92
N PHE A 168 4.55 -1.53 -8.45
CA PHE A 168 4.66 -1.30 -9.88
C PHE A 168 5.23 -2.51 -10.63
N ASN A 169 4.53 -2.92 -11.67
CA ASN A 169 4.99 -3.89 -12.67
C ASN A 169 4.24 -3.66 -13.98
N CYS A 170 4.93 -3.18 -15.01
CA CYS A 170 4.32 -2.86 -16.31
C CYS A 170 4.05 -4.14 -17.12
N ARG A 171 2.89 -4.71 -16.89
CA ARG A 171 2.41 -5.93 -17.58
C ARG A 171 0.93 -5.88 -17.86
N ALA A 172 0.47 -6.66 -18.83
CA ALA A 172 -0.94 -6.91 -19.00
C ALA A 172 -1.48 -7.84 -17.89
N VAL A 173 -2.77 -7.78 -17.62
CA VAL A 173 -3.47 -8.82 -16.87
C VAL A 173 -3.32 -10.15 -17.61
N ALA A 174 -2.99 -11.22 -16.91
CA ALA A 174 -2.71 -12.51 -17.47
C ALA A 174 -3.82 -12.98 -18.44
N GLY A 175 -3.44 -13.40 -19.65
CA GLY A 175 -4.36 -13.86 -20.68
C GLY A 175 -5.16 -12.76 -21.40
N THR A 176 -4.83 -11.48 -21.18
CA THR A 176 -5.52 -10.33 -21.80
C THR A 176 -4.53 -9.33 -22.42
N SER A 177 -5.07 -8.34 -23.15
CA SER A 177 -4.33 -7.15 -23.62
C SER A 177 -4.54 -5.92 -22.73
N THR A 178 -5.29 -6.04 -21.65
CA THR A 178 -5.59 -4.95 -20.72
C THR A 178 -4.43 -4.76 -19.75
N TRP A 179 -3.98 -3.52 -19.56
CA TRP A 179 -2.97 -3.21 -18.56
C TRP A 179 -3.44 -3.54 -17.13
N SER A 180 -2.61 -4.22 -16.37
CA SER A 180 -2.82 -4.39 -14.93
C SER A 180 -2.77 -3.04 -14.21
N GLN A 181 -3.47 -2.90 -13.09
CA GLN A 181 -3.38 -1.72 -12.22
C GLN A 181 -1.97 -1.48 -11.68
N HIS A 182 -1.17 -2.52 -11.57
CA HIS A 182 0.26 -2.43 -11.26
C HIS A 182 1.04 -1.63 -12.30
N SER A 183 0.62 -1.69 -13.58
CA SER A 183 1.27 -0.91 -14.67
C SER A 183 1.10 0.59 -14.54
N PHE A 184 0.14 1.04 -13.74
CA PHE A 184 -0.10 2.45 -13.43
C PHE A 184 0.53 2.87 -12.09
N GLY A 185 1.11 1.95 -11.32
CA GLY A 185 1.60 2.22 -9.97
C GLY A 185 0.49 2.47 -8.94
N THR A 186 -0.73 2.02 -9.23
CA THR A 186 -1.95 2.25 -8.43
C THR A 186 -2.51 0.98 -7.80
N ALA A 187 -1.68 -0.05 -7.67
CA ALA A 187 -1.99 -1.29 -6.97
C ALA A 187 -0.80 -1.77 -6.13
N ILE A 188 -1.11 -2.49 -5.07
CA ILE A 188 -0.14 -3.17 -4.20
C ILE A 188 -0.67 -4.56 -3.89
N ASP A 189 0.18 -5.57 -4.07
CA ASP A 189 -0.05 -6.94 -3.62
C ASP A 189 0.67 -7.16 -2.31
N ILE A 190 -0.06 -7.66 -1.31
CA ILE A 190 0.43 -7.81 0.08
C ILE A 190 0.50 -9.29 0.46
N ASN A 191 1.70 -9.77 0.82
CA ASN A 191 1.93 -11.13 1.32
C ASN A 191 1.20 -12.19 0.47
N PRO A 192 1.60 -12.41 -0.79
CA PRO A 192 0.87 -13.28 -1.71
C PRO A 192 0.60 -14.70 -1.20
N VAL A 193 1.50 -15.24 -0.37
CA VAL A 193 1.31 -16.59 0.22
C VAL A 193 0.17 -16.57 1.24
N GLN A 194 0.08 -15.56 2.13
CA GLN A 194 -1.03 -15.45 3.08
C GLN A 194 -2.32 -14.97 2.40
N ASN A 195 -2.20 -14.36 1.23
CA ASN A 195 -3.30 -13.74 0.50
C ASN A 195 -3.30 -14.17 -0.98
N PRO A 196 -3.47 -15.46 -1.28
CA PRO A 196 -3.32 -15.95 -2.64
C PRO A 196 -4.43 -15.43 -3.58
N TYR A 197 -4.09 -15.40 -4.87
CA TYR A 197 -5.11 -15.39 -5.91
C TYR A 197 -5.78 -16.75 -6.00
N VAL A 198 -7.12 -16.78 -6.10
CA VAL A 198 -7.92 -18.02 -6.17
C VAL A 198 -8.95 -17.90 -7.29
N SER A 199 -8.91 -18.83 -8.24
CA SER A 199 -9.90 -18.91 -9.32
C SER A 199 -10.21 -20.38 -9.64
N GLY A 200 -11.43 -20.80 -9.34
CA GLY A 200 -11.79 -22.22 -9.44
C GLY A 200 -10.89 -23.10 -8.57
N ALA A 201 -10.16 -24.03 -9.19
CA ALA A 201 -9.19 -24.90 -8.52
C ALA A 201 -7.77 -24.30 -8.45
N THR A 202 -7.53 -23.17 -9.08
CA THR A 202 -6.22 -22.50 -9.11
C THR A 202 -5.99 -21.70 -7.85
N VAL A 203 -4.84 -21.89 -7.21
CA VAL A 203 -4.34 -21.11 -6.08
C VAL A 203 -2.93 -20.64 -6.44
N ASP A 204 -2.71 -19.33 -6.47
CA ASP A 204 -1.43 -18.74 -6.85
C ASP A 204 -0.99 -17.66 -5.83
N PRO A 205 0.21 -17.81 -5.25
CA PRO A 205 1.15 -18.93 -5.39
C PRO A 205 0.62 -20.21 -4.72
N PRO A 206 1.08 -21.41 -5.14
CA PRO A 206 0.57 -22.68 -4.61
C PRO A 206 0.71 -22.84 -3.08
N ALA A 207 1.73 -22.24 -2.48
CA ALA A 207 1.91 -22.20 -1.02
C ALA A 207 0.74 -21.52 -0.29
N GLY A 208 -0.02 -20.69 -0.98
CA GLY A 208 -1.22 -20.01 -0.48
C GLY A 208 -2.39 -20.97 -0.18
N ALA A 209 -2.35 -22.20 -0.66
CA ALA A 209 -3.37 -23.22 -0.35
C ALA A 209 -3.55 -23.44 1.17
N ALA A 210 -2.49 -23.23 1.95
CA ALA A 210 -2.54 -23.28 3.41
C ALA A 210 -3.38 -22.18 4.05
N TYR A 211 -3.75 -21.11 3.30
CA TYR A 211 -4.41 -19.90 3.79
C TYR A 211 -5.82 -19.69 3.22
N LEU A 212 -6.42 -20.71 2.61
CA LEU A 212 -7.76 -20.61 2.01
C LEU A 212 -8.88 -20.48 3.05
N ASP A 213 -8.69 -21.02 4.25
CA ASP A 213 -9.63 -20.81 5.36
C ASP A 213 -9.46 -19.39 5.92
N ARG A 214 -10.27 -18.46 5.39
CA ARG A 214 -10.26 -17.04 5.78
C ARG A 214 -10.93 -16.80 7.15
N GLY A 215 -11.59 -17.79 7.72
CA GLY A 215 -12.11 -17.76 9.10
C GLY A 215 -11.03 -18.05 10.14
N ASN A 216 -9.98 -18.80 9.78
CA ASN A 216 -8.80 -19.05 10.62
C ASN A 216 -7.73 -17.99 10.34
N VAL A 217 -7.94 -16.78 10.85
CA VAL A 217 -7.06 -15.63 10.58
C VAL A 217 -5.70 -15.81 11.24
N ARG A 218 -4.65 -15.74 10.44
CA ARG A 218 -3.24 -15.84 10.86
C ARG A 218 -2.49 -14.55 10.51
N PRO A 219 -1.33 -14.28 11.13
CA PRO A 219 -0.52 -13.10 10.81
C PRO A 219 -0.27 -12.94 9.31
N GLY A 220 -0.37 -11.71 8.80
CA GLY A 220 -0.16 -11.36 7.41
C GLY A 220 -1.37 -11.56 6.49
N MET A 221 -2.46 -12.19 6.96
CA MET A 221 -3.69 -12.35 6.19
C MET A 221 -4.50 -11.05 6.14
N LEU A 222 -5.00 -10.71 4.95
CA LEU A 222 -5.96 -9.64 4.72
C LEU A 222 -7.38 -10.22 4.76
N VAL A 223 -8.23 -9.72 5.64
CA VAL A 223 -9.62 -10.14 5.78
C VAL A 223 -10.55 -8.93 5.77
N THR A 224 -11.81 -9.13 5.40
CA THR A 224 -12.80 -8.07 5.14
C THR A 224 -12.86 -7.00 6.23
N ASP A 225 -12.87 -7.40 7.51
CA ASP A 225 -12.99 -6.50 8.66
C ASP A 225 -11.63 -6.26 9.34
N GLY A 226 -10.53 -6.72 8.71
CA GLY A 226 -9.18 -6.53 9.22
C GLY A 226 -8.64 -5.12 8.94
N VAL A 227 -7.70 -4.66 9.79
CA VAL A 227 -7.07 -3.35 9.64
C VAL A 227 -6.42 -3.18 8.27
N GLY A 228 -5.78 -4.25 7.73
CA GLY A 228 -5.11 -4.21 6.44
C GLY A 228 -6.05 -3.86 5.29
N VAL A 229 -7.29 -4.37 5.28
CA VAL A 229 -8.29 -4.01 4.27
C VAL A 229 -8.91 -2.65 4.57
N SER A 230 -9.27 -2.41 5.84
CA SER A 230 -9.98 -1.20 6.25
C SER A 230 -9.18 0.08 5.98
N VAL A 231 -7.86 0.07 6.18
CA VAL A 231 -7.03 1.26 5.96
C VAL A 231 -6.90 1.62 4.48
N PHE A 232 -6.87 0.62 3.58
CA PHE A 232 -6.90 0.88 2.14
C PHE A 232 -8.27 1.38 1.67
N ARG A 233 -9.36 0.80 2.18
CA ARG A 233 -10.72 1.29 1.91
C ARG A 233 -10.91 2.73 2.39
N PHE A 234 -10.29 3.12 3.51
CA PHE A 234 -10.33 4.49 4.01
C PHE A 234 -9.74 5.51 3.04
N ILE A 235 -8.73 5.13 2.26
CA ILE A 235 -8.17 5.98 1.19
C ILE A 235 -8.87 5.77 -0.17
N GLY A 236 -10.01 5.06 -0.20
CA GLY A 236 -10.81 4.85 -1.42
C GLY A 236 -10.32 3.72 -2.32
N TRP A 237 -9.42 2.85 -1.84
CA TRP A 237 -8.98 1.69 -2.61
C TRP A 237 -9.92 0.49 -2.41
N GLY A 238 -10.08 -0.31 -3.46
CA GLY A 238 -10.80 -1.59 -3.40
C GLY A 238 -9.87 -2.76 -3.13
N TRP A 239 -10.45 -3.87 -2.75
CA TRP A 239 -9.77 -5.12 -2.43
C TRP A 239 -10.22 -6.27 -3.33
N GLY A 240 -9.28 -7.01 -3.93
CA GLY A 240 -9.58 -8.15 -4.79
C GLY A 240 -10.26 -9.32 -4.08
N GLY A 241 -10.21 -9.37 -2.73
CA GLY A 241 -11.01 -10.31 -1.94
C GLY A 241 -12.53 -10.09 -2.04
N ASP A 242 -12.98 -8.92 -2.52
CA ASP A 242 -14.38 -8.61 -2.75
C ASP A 242 -14.88 -9.08 -4.13
N TRP A 243 -13.98 -9.44 -5.06
CA TRP A 243 -14.38 -9.83 -6.42
C TRP A 243 -15.27 -11.06 -6.42
N ARG A 244 -16.11 -11.20 -7.44
CA ARG A 244 -17.13 -12.27 -7.50
C ARG A 244 -16.65 -13.54 -8.19
N SER A 245 -15.96 -13.40 -9.32
CA SER A 245 -15.56 -14.54 -10.20
C SER A 245 -14.25 -15.19 -9.79
N ALA A 246 -13.39 -14.42 -9.14
CA ALA A 246 -12.13 -14.87 -8.55
C ALA A 246 -11.94 -14.12 -7.24
N LYS A 247 -11.00 -14.56 -6.43
CA LYS A 247 -10.56 -13.85 -5.24
C LYS A 247 -9.08 -13.55 -5.39
N ASP A 248 -8.72 -12.29 -5.33
CA ASP A 248 -7.33 -11.85 -5.28
C ASP A 248 -7.07 -11.22 -3.92
N TYR A 249 -6.81 -12.08 -2.95
CA TYR A 249 -6.71 -11.64 -1.57
C TYR A 249 -5.53 -10.71 -1.30
N GLN A 250 -4.46 -10.77 -2.12
CA GLN A 250 -3.30 -9.88 -1.99
C GLN A 250 -3.57 -8.48 -2.52
N HIS A 251 -4.45 -8.35 -3.53
CA HIS A 251 -4.58 -7.19 -4.39
C HIS A 251 -5.36 -6.04 -3.76
N MET A 252 -4.69 -4.92 -3.58
CA MET A 252 -5.28 -3.62 -3.25
C MET A 252 -5.08 -2.67 -4.41
N SER A 253 -6.13 -2.05 -4.93
CA SER A 253 -5.99 -1.10 -6.04
C SER A 253 -6.92 0.10 -5.92
N ARG A 254 -6.48 1.22 -6.52
CA ARG A 254 -7.26 2.46 -6.57
C ARG A 254 -8.57 2.30 -7.35
N SER A 255 -8.58 1.45 -8.38
CA SER A 255 -9.78 1.18 -9.19
C SER A 255 -10.71 0.14 -8.54
N GLY A 256 -10.22 -0.68 -7.62
CA GLY A 256 -10.93 -1.83 -7.07
C GLY A 256 -10.92 -3.07 -7.99
N THR A 257 -10.15 -3.00 -9.10
CA THR A 257 -10.04 -4.09 -10.09
C THR A 257 -8.61 -4.46 -10.34
#